data_3da17473f0c792e15e34ef097db62a73
#
_entry.id   3da17473f0c792e15e34ef097db62a73
#
_cell.length_a   1.000
_cell.length_b   1.000
_cell.length_c   1.000
_cell.angle_alpha   90.00
_cell.angle_beta   90.00
_cell.angle_gamma   90.00
#
_symmetry.space_group_name_H-M   'P 1'
#
loop_
_entity.id
_entity.type
_entity.pdbx_description
1 polymer ?
#
loop_
_entity_poly.entity_id
_entity_poly.type
_entity_poly.pdbx_seq_one_letter_code
_entity_poly.pdbx_strand_id
1 'polypeptide(L)'
;IRDRIFSHVNEGEMNLGETTTAAFTIFDEMGDDVTYLGRDFLKCCGHDKKWQGLSEVFEKLKIYNQKKLGESGIDTLVTSCAECFRTFALDYELEGMKVMHTTEYLVENGFDMDLAVDEDVTVTYHDPCRLGRQMDLYDKPRDLVQSVDGVNLVEMEHYGEDALCCGVSSMMACNENSRALRLQRFDEVNATGADVMLTTCPKCVAHFECLKFEGDPRHHLEILDLVSFLA
;
A
#
# COMPACT_ATOMS: atom_id res chain seq x y z
N ILE A 1 11.96 7.22 -13.98
CA ILE A 1 10.84 6.62 -14.75
C ILE A 1 9.55 6.65 -13.90
N ARG A 2 9.62 6.33 -12.60
CA ARG A 2 8.46 6.42 -11.69
C ARG A 2 7.92 7.85 -11.61
N ASP A 3 8.79 8.84 -11.40
CA ASP A 3 8.40 10.25 -11.32
C ASP A 3 7.75 10.78 -12.61
N ARG A 4 8.03 10.20 -13.78
CA ARG A 4 7.42 10.62 -15.04
C ARG A 4 6.08 9.96 -15.32
N ILE A 5 5.88 8.71 -14.88
CA ILE A 5 4.60 8.02 -15.01
C ILE A 5 3.60 8.58 -13.99
N PHE A 6 4.06 8.86 -12.79
CA PHE A 6 3.23 9.44 -11.73
C PHE A 6 3.13 10.98 -11.79
N SER A 7 4.04 11.71 -12.46
CA SER A 7 3.90 13.17 -12.61
C SER A 7 2.69 13.53 -13.47
N HIS A 8 2.34 12.74 -14.48
CA HIS A 8 1.10 12.95 -15.22
C HIS A 8 -0.16 12.62 -14.42
N VAL A 9 -0.02 11.77 -13.41
CA VAL A 9 -1.09 11.44 -12.46
C VAL A 9 -1.14 12.47 -11.32
N ASN A 10 -0.02 13.12 -11.00
CA ASN A 10 0.08 14.15 -9.97
C ASN A 10 -0.30 15.57 -10.43
N GLU A 11 -0.55 15.81 -11.70
CA GLU A 11 -1.09 17.09 -12.17
C GLU A 11 -2.53 17.36 -11.70
N GLY A 12 -3.12 16.43 -10.95
CA GLY A 12 -4.41 16.58 -10.32
C GLY A 12 -4.60 15.64 -9.14
N GLU A 13 -4.39 16.10 -7.95
CA GLU A 13 -4.96 15.58 -6.69
C GLU A 13 -4.55 14.19 -6.16
N MET A 14 -3.72 13.41 -6.84
CA MET A 14 -3.28 12.13 -6.29
C MET A 14 -1.95 12.29 -5.52
N ASN A 15 -2.02 12.38 -4.21
CA ASN A 15 -0.85 12.60 -3.37
C ASN A 15 -0.35 11.32 -2.70
N LEU A 16 0.37 10.49 -3.44
CA LEU A 16 1.00 9.28 -2.89
C LEU A 16 2.13 9.56 -1.88
N GLY A 17 2.53 10.82 -1.75
CA GLY A 17 3.50 11.27 -0.74
C GLY A 17 2.89 11.37 0.66
N GLU A 18 1.59 11.53 0.76
CA GLU A 18 0.87 11.63 2.05
C GLU A 18 1.10 10.40 2.92
N THR A 19 1.02 9.20 2.37
CA THR A 19 1.27 7.96 3.13
C THR A 19 2.62 7.95 3.84
N THR A 20 3.66 8.52 3.21
CA THR A 20 4.98 8.60 3.86
C THR A 20 4.96 9.61 5.01
N THR A 21 4.36 10.78 4.81
CA THR A 21 4.23 11.81 5.86
C THR A 21 3.38 11.29 7.01
N ALA A 22 2.24 10.67 6.72
CA ALA A 22 1.35 10.05 7.69
C ALA A 22 2.09 9.00 8.53
N ALA A 23 2.85 8.10 7.91
CA ALA A 23 3.64 7.11 8.63
C ALA A 23 4.64 7.75 9.61
N PHE A 24 5.29 8.85 9.20
CA PHE A 24 6.21 9.56 10.09
C PHE A 24 5.49 10.26 11.24
N THR A 25 4.32 10.85 11.00
CA THR A 25 3.49 11.43 12.07
C THR A 25 3.16 10.36 13.11
N ILE A 26 2.69 9.21 12.68
CA ILE A 26 2.35 8.09 13.58
C ILE A 26 3.58 7.61 14.35
N PHE A 27 4.71 7.39 13.69
CA PHE A 27 5.94 6.94 14.38
C PHE A 27 6.46 7.95 15.39
N ASP A 28 6.37 9.26 15.10
CA ASP A 28 6.75 10.33 16.03
C ASP A 28 5.86 10.31 17.27
N GLU A 29 4.55 10.14 17.10
CA GLU A 29 3.59 10.01 18.19
C GLU A 29 3.78 8.74 19.02
N MET A 30 4.21 7.64 18.41
CA MET A 30 4.59 6.41 19.11
C MET A 30 5.94 6.56 19.85
N GLY A 31 6.70 7.61 19.57
CA GLY A 31 8.04 7.84 20.13
C GLY A 31 9.13 6.97 19.51
N ASP A 32 8.90 6.46 18.32
CA ASP A 32 9.85 5.61 17.60
C ASP A 32 11.01 6.42 16.99
N ASP A 33 12.23 5.89 17.11
CA ASP A 33 13.42 6.44 16.44
C ASP A 33 13.49 5.91 14.99
N VAL A 34 12.98 6.70 14.05
CA VAL A 34 12.88 6.31 12.64
C VAL A 34 13.75 7.15 11.73
N THR A 35 14.33 6.51 10.73
CA THR A 35 15.13 7.17 9.69
C THR A 35 14.51 6.95 8.30
N TYR A 36 14.29 8.02 7.55
CA TYR A 36 13.81 7.94 6.18
C TYR A 36 14.92 7.55 5.20
N LEU A 37 14.81 6.35 4.65
CA LEU A 37 15.68 5.88 3.59
C LEU A 37 15.09 6.24 2.21
N GLY A 38 15.15 7.52 1.85
CA GLY A 38 14.59 8.06 0.62
C GLY A 38 15.33 7.60 -0.65
N ARG A 39 14.85 8.09 -1.79
CA ARG A 39 15.35 7.73 -3.14
C ARG A 39 16.84 8.04 -3.39
N ASP A 40 17.42 8.94 -2.61
CA ASP A 40 18.84 9.28 -2.74
C ASP A 40 19.72 8.21 -2.07
N PHE A 41 19.17 7.48 -1.10
CA PHE A 41 19.83 6.38 -0.42
C PHE A 41 19.49 5.01 -1.03
N LEU A 42 18.19 4.71 -1.21
CA LEU A 42 17.71 3.47 -1.83
C LEU A 42 17.19 3.72 -3.26
N LYS A 43 17.32 2.71 -4.09
CA LYS A 43 16.67 2.65 -5.40
C LYS A 43 15.34 1.91 -5.30
N CYS A 44 14.60 1.82 -6.42
CA CYS A 44 13.39 1.00 -6.50
C CYS A 44 13.69 -0.43 -6.01
N CYS A 45 12.76 -1.04 -5.26
CA CYS A 45 12.89 -2.42 -4.79
C CYS A 45 13.02 -3.45 -5.93
N GLY A 46 12.68 -3.06 -7.15
CA GLY A 46 12.81 -3.91 -8.32
C GLY A 46 11.64 -4.86 -8.56
N HIS A 47 10.57 -4.80 -7.77
CA HIS A 47 9.40 -5.66 -7.90
C HIS A 47 8.93 -5.81 -9.35
N ASP A 48 8.62 -4.70 -10.02
CA ASP A 48 8.13 -4.72 -11.40
C ASP A 48 9.15 -5.32 -12.37
N LYS A 49 10.43 -5.07 -12.14
CA LYS A 49 11.49 -5.59 -13.02
C LYS A 49 11.60 -7.10 -12.93
N LYS A 50 11.50 -7.64 -11.72
CA LYS A 50 11.47 -9.10 -11.51
C LYS A 50 10.26 -9.73 -12.22
N TRP A 51 9.07 -9.18 -12.01
CA TRP A 51 7.83 -9.71 -12.57
C TRP A 51 7.66 -9.49 -14.06
N GLN A 52 8.40 -8.54 -14.65
CA GLN A 52 8.53 -8.36 -16.10
C GLN A 52 9.55 -9.30 -16.73
N GLY A 53 10.26 -10.12 -15.97
CA GLY A 53 11.33 -10.98 -16.47
C GLY A 53 12.64 -10.24 -16.76
N LEU A 54 12.78 -8.97 -16.32
CA LEU A 54 14.00 -8.18 -16.49
C LEU A 54 14.99 -8.47 -15.35
N SER A 55 15.40 -9.74 -15.25
CA SER A 55 16.19 -10.28 -14.14
C SER A 55 17.52 -9.54 -13.91
N GLU A 56 18.23 -9.19 -14.97
CA GLU A 56 19.49 -8.44 -14.85
C GLU A 56 19.31 -7.06 -14.22
N VAL A 57 18.18 -6.39 -14.52
CA VAL A 57 17.88 -5.07 -13.96
C VAL A 57 17.48 -5.23 -12.48
N PHE A 58 16.70 -6.28 -12.18
CA PHE A 58 16.33 -6.60 -10.80
C PHE A 58 17.57 -6.87 -9.95
N GLU A 59 18.48 -7.73 -10.41
CA GLU A 59 19.71 -8.07 -9.68
C GLU A 59 20.60 -6.84 -9.41
N LYS A 60 20.73 -5.94 -10.37
CA LYS A 60 21.49 -4.69 -10.15
C LYS A 60 20.86 -3.81 -9.06
N LEU A 61 19.52 -3.73 -9.01
CA LEU A 61 18.80 -3.00 -7.97
C LEU A 61 18.95 -3.70 -6.61
N LYS A 62 18.81 -5.03 -6.58
CA LYS A 62 18.98 -5.86 -5.39
C LYS A 62 20.35 -5.65 -4.76
N ILE A 63 21.43 -5.86 -5.53
CA ILE A 63 22.81 -5.70 -5.06
C ILE A 63 23.05 -4.28 -4.50
N TYR A 64 22.58 -3.26 -5.22
CA TYR A 64 22.74 -1.88 -4.77
C TYR A 64 22.02 -1.63 -3.43
N ASN A 65 20.76 -2.02 -3.33
CA ASN A 65 19.95 -1.79 -2.14
C ASN A 65 20.42 -2.64 -0.95
N GLN A 66 20.81 -3.90 -1.15
CA GLN A 66 21.38 -4.74 -0.10
C GLN A 66 22.64 -4.10 0.52
N LYS A 67 23.53 -3.60 -0.34
CA LYS A 67 24.73 -2.89 0.12
C LYS A 67 24.34 -1.66 0.96
N LYS A 68 23.39 -0.86 0.47
CA LYS A 68 22.95 0.36 1.17
C LYS A 68 22.25 0.06 2.48
N LEU A 69 21.40 -0.93 2.52
CA LEU A 69 20.74 -1.38 3.74
C LEU A 69 21.75 -1.91 4.77
N GLY A 70 22.74 -2.69 4.33
CA GLY A 70 23.83 -3.14 5.21
C GLY A 70 24.71 -2.00 5.76
N GLU A 71 24.83 -0.89 5.04
CA GLU A 71 25.53 0.32 5.47
C GLU A 71 24.70 1.22 6.41
N SER A 72 23.37 1.05 6.46
CA SER A 72 22.47 1.96 7.17
C SER A 72 22.49 1.83 8.69
N GLY A 73 22.86 0.67 9.20
CA GLY A 73 22.84 0.37 10.63
C GLY A 73 21.45 0.14 11.23
N ILE A 74 20.40 0.09 10.40
CA ILE A 74 19.04 -0.25 10.86
C ILE A 74 18.91 -1.77 11.07
N ASP A 75 18.11 -2.16 12.03
CA ASP A 75 17.73 -3.56 12.29
C ASP A 75 16.36 -3.92 11.73
N THR A 76 15.50 -2.92 11.49
CA THR A 76 14.15 -3.12 10.99
C THR A 76 13.88 -2.19 9.80
N LEU A 77 13.46 -2.77 8.67
CA LEU A 77 13.03 -2.07 7.47
C LEU A 77 11.50 -2.08 7.37
N VAL A 78 10.88 -0.93 7.60
CA VAL A 78 9.43 -0.76 7.46
C VAL A 78 9.08 -0.15 6.10
N THR A 79 8.03 -0.64 5.47
CA THR A 79 7.56 -0.13 4.17
C THR A 79 6.04 -0.12 4.07
N SER A 80 5.48 0.99 3.59
CA SER A 80 4.03 1.15 3.36
C SER A 80 3.55 0.63 1.99
N CYS A 81 4.41 -0.09 1.27
CA CYS A 81 4.07 -0.64 -0.04
C CYS A 81 4.09 -2.16 -0.01
N ALA A 82 2.95 -2.80 -0.21
CA ALA A 82 2.80 -4.25 -0.25
C ALA A 82 3.78 -4.95 -1.23
N GLU A 83 4.07 -4.34 -2.38
CA GLU A 83 5.03 -4.87 -3.34
C GLU A 83 6.48 -4.75 -2.85
N CYS A 84 6.83 -3.63 -2.22
CA CYS A 84 8.16 -3.44 -1.64
C CYS A 84 8.38 -4.38 -0.45
N PHE A 85 7.41 -4.48 0.45
CA PHE A 85 7.44 -5.39 1.58
C PHE A 85 7.71 -6.83 1.12
N ARG A 86 6.85 -7.35 0.24
CA ARG A 86 7.01 -8.70 -0.31
C ARG A 86 8.38 -8.90 -0.96
N THR A 87 8.85 -7.90 -1.71
CA THR A 87 10.10 -8.01 -2.46
C THR A 87 11.32 -7.99 -1.54
N PHE A 88 11.36 -7.11 -0.57
CA PHE A 88 12.45 -7.08 0.41
C PHE A 88 12.44 -8.31 1.31
N ALA A 89 11.28 -8.80 1.72
CA ALA A 89 11.16 -9.95 2.62
C ALA A 89 11.50 -11.29 1.94
N LEU A 90 11.12 -11.48 0.66
CA LEU A 90 11.24 -12.79 -0.01
C LEU A 90 12.33 -12.86 -1.09
N ASP A 91 12.71 -11.73 -1.67
CA ASP A 91 13.61 -11.74 -2.83
C ASP A 91 14.99 -11.17 -2.52
N TYR A 92 15.13 -10.47 -1.38
CA TYR A 92 16.39 -9.95 -0.88
C TYR A 92 16.95 -10.86 0.20
N GLU A 93 18.27 -10.89 0.34
CA GLU A 93 18.97 -11.55 1.43
C GLU A 93 19.44 -10.45 2.40
N LEU A 94 18.61 -10.12 3.39
CA LEU A 94 18.86 -9.06 4.38
C LEU A 94 19.15 -9.72 5.73
N GLU A 95 20.37 -10.25 5.87
CA GLU A 95 20.79 -10.95 7.08
C GLU A 95 20.71 -10.04 8.32
N GLY A 96 20.03 -10.52 9.36
CA GLY A 96 19.89 -9.79 10.62
C GLY A 96 18.93 -8.59 10.60
N MET A 97 18.29 -8.32 9.48
CA MET A 97 17.34 -7.22 9.33
C MET A 97 15.91 -7.76 9.26
N LYS A 98 15.03 -7.28 10.13
CA LYS A 98 13.60 -7.56 10.06
C LYS A 98 12.97 -6.70 8.96
N VAL A 99 12.13 -7.29 8.12
CA VAL A 99 11.37 -6.54 7.09
C VAL A 99 9.90 -6.62 7.47
N MET A 100 9.24 -5.46 7.56
CA MET A 100 7.84 -5.37 7.98
C MET A 100 7.04 -4.47 7.06
N HIS A 101 5.76 -4.78 6.90
CA HIS A 101 4.80 -3.81 6.38
C HIS A 101 4.41 -2.82 7.50
N THR A 102 4.09 -1.57 7.15
CA THR A 102 3.71 -0.55 8.15
C THR A 102 2.57 -1.02 9.05
N THR A 103 1.53 -1.65 8.48
CA THR A 103 0.40 -2.16 9.28
C THR A 103 0.80 -3.27 10.25
N GLU A 104 1.73 -4.13 9.85
CA GLU A 104 2.29 -5.16 10.74
C GLU A 104 3.10 -4.51 11.87
N TYR A 105 3.94 -3.54 11.53
CA TYR A 105 4.75 -2.81 12.50
C TYR A 105 3.88 -2.11 13.55
N LEU A 106 2.86 -1.38 13.12
CA LEU A 106 1.96 -0.65 14.01
C LEU A 106 1.26 -1.58 15.01
N VAL A 107 0.66 -2.68 14.54
CA VAL A 107 -0.01 -3.64 15.43
C VAL A 107 0.98 -4.29 16.41
N GLU A 108 2.17 -4.72 15.93
CA GLU A 108 3.14 -5.42 16.78
C GLU A 108 3.83 -4.51 17.80
N ASN A 109 3.91 -3.21 17.56
CA ASN A 109 4.53 -2.25 18.47
C ASN A 109 3.50 -1.45 19.29
N GLY A 110 2.25 -1.92 19.34
CA GLY A 110 1.25 -1.38 20.24
C GLY A 110 0.73 0.00 19.82
N PHE A 111 0.46 0.17 18.54
CA PHE A 111 -0.28 1.32 18.07
C PHE A 111 -1.64 1.35 18.79
N ASP A 112 -1.73 2.22 19.77
CA ASP A 112 -2.89 2.42 20.64
C ASP A 112 -3.11 3.94 20.75
N MET A 113 -3.52 4.52 19.66
CA MET A 113 -3.96 5.92 19.66
C MET A 113 -5.47 5.91 19.83
N ASP A 114 -5.98 6.70 20.77
CA ASP A 114 -7.44 6.96 20.92
C ASP A 114 -7.93 7.72 19.67
N LEU A 115 -7.91 7.02 18.52
CA LEU A 115 -8.36 7.58 17.25
C LEU A 115 -9.90 7.53 17.19
N ALA A 116 -10.48 8.63 16.77
CA ALA A 116 -11.90 8.72 16.51
C ALA A 116 -12.13 9.60 15.28
N VAL A 117 -13.14 9.27 14.50
CA VAL A 117 -13.64 10.15 13.45
C VAL A 117 -14.69 11.11 13.98
N ASP A 118 -14.81 12.32 13.39
CA ASP A 118 -15.77 13.33 13.83
C ASP A 118 -17.24 12.90 13.61
N GLU A 119 -17.49 12.12 12.58
CA GLU A 119 -18.79 11.55 12.23
C GLU A 119 -18.59 10.07 11.88
N ASP A 120 -19.56 9.21 12.23
CA ASP A 120 -19.53 7.80 11.90
C ASP A 120 -19.31 7.59 10.39
N VAL A 121 -18.31 6.81 10.04
CA VAL A 121 -17.95 6.51 8.64
C VAL A 121 -17.97 5.02 8.37
N THR A 122 -18.56 4.63 7.26
CA THR A 122 -18.51 3.25 6.78
C THR A 122 -17.36 3.09 5.80
N VAL A 123 -16.44 2.17 6.11
CA VAL A 123 -15.28 1.90 5.26
C VAL A 123 -15.30 0.47 4.74
N THR A 124 -14.69 0.25 3.58
CA THR A 124 -14.39 -1.09 3.08
C THR A 124 -12.90 -1.22 2.82
N TYR A 125 -12.36 -2.43 2.96
CA TYR A 125 -10.93 -2.66 2.78
C TYR A 125 -10.62 -3.53 1.56
N HIS A 126 -9.77 -3.02 0.68
CA HIS A 126 -9.25 -3.80 -0.45
C HIS A 126 -7.94 -4.47 -0.06
N ASP A 127 -7.92 -5.81 -0.03
CA ASP A 127 -6.73 -6.62 0.22
C ASP A 127 -5.75 -6.58 -0.96
N PRO A 128 -4.57 -5.95 -0.83
CA PRO A 128 -3.57 -6.00 -1.87
C PRO A 128 -3.00 -7.41 -2.02
N CYS A 129 -3.03 -7.94 -3.23
CA CYS A 129 -2.62 -9.33 -3.48
C CYS A 129 -1.18 -9.66 -3.04
N ARG A 130 -0.30 -8.66 -2.97
CA ARG A 130 1.09 -8.83 -2.52
C ARG A 130 1.21 -8.83 -1.00
N LEU A 131 0.27 -8.24 -0.30
CA LEU A 131 0.21 -8.28 1.17
C LEU A 131 -0.52 -9.53 1.65
N GLY A 132 -1.75 -9.73 1.18
CA GLY A 132 -2.57 -10.89 1.56
C GLY A 132 -1.99 -12.19 1.01
N ARG A 133 -2.26 -12.53 -0.25
CA ARG A 133 -1.94 -13.86 -0.82
C ARG A 133 -0.48 -14.25 -0.81
N GLN A 134 0.46 -13.31 -0.78
CA GLN A 134 1.89 -13.63 -0.82
C GLN A 134 2.60 -13.54 0.53
N MET A 135 2.03 -12.80 1.48
CA MET A 135 2.62 -12.58 2.79
C MET A 135 1.71 -12.99 3.94
N ASP A 136 0.50 -13.51 3.62
CA ASP A 136 -0.51 -13.98 4.60
C ASP A 136 -0.89 -12.91 5.64
N LEU A 137 -0.96 -11.66 5.21
CA LEU A 137 -1.20 -10.53 6.09
C LEU A 137 -2.57 -9.92 5.79
N TYR A 138 -3.61 -10.46 6.43
CA TYR A 138 -5.01 -10.10 6.23
C TYR A 138 -5.62 -9.39 7.44
N ASP A 139 -5.31 -9.84 8.65
CA ASP A 139 -6.00 -9.40 9.87
C ASP A 139 -5.49 -8.04 10.36
N LYS A 140 -4.18 -7.82 10.36
CA LYS A 140 -3.58 -6.61 10.93
C LYS A 140 -4.08 -5.29 10.33
N PRO A 141 -4.32 -5.16 9.01
CA PRO A 141 -4.99 -3.97 8.48
C PRO A 141 -6.40 -3.78 9.02
N ARG A 142 -7.14 -4.88 9.25
CA ARG A 142 -8.49 -4.85 9.81
C ARG A 142 -8.50 -4.47 11.28
N ASP A 143 -7.55 -5.00 12.05
CA ASP A 143 -7.37 -4.64 13.46
C ASP A 143 -7.17 -3.12 13.60
N LEU A 144 -6.33 -2.52 12.74
CA LEU A 144 -6.09 -1.07 12.73
C LEU A 144 -7.36 -0.28 12.36
N VAL A 145 -8.11 -0.71 11.34
CA VAL A 145 -9.37 -0.04 10.97
C VAL A 145 -10.38 -0.10 12.10
N GLN A 146 -10.50 -1.26 12.74
CA GLN A 146 -11.47 -1.50 13.82
C GLN A 146 -11.07 -0.84 15.15
N SER A 147 -9.83 -0.39 15.28
CA SER A 147 -9.38 0.34 16.47
C SER A 147 -9.78 1.82 16.47
N VAL A 148 -10.32 2.34 15.37
CA VAL A 148 -10.75 3.73 15.25
C VAL A 148 -12.22 3.85 15.65
N ASP A 149 -12.52 4.64 16.68
CA ASP A 149 -13.88 4.87 17.12
C ASP A 149 -14.72 5.61 16.05
N GLY A 150 -15.96 5.16 15.86
CA GLY A 150 -16.87 5.69 14.83
C GLY A 150 -16.66 5.10 13.43
N VAL A 151 -15.72 4.16 13.27
CA VAL A 151 -15.49 3.47 11.99
C VAL A 151 -16.25 2.14 11.95
N ASN A 152 -17.07 1.98 10.91
CA ASN A 152 -17.78 0.74 10.62
C ASN A 152 -17.16 0.04 9.40
N LEU A 153 -16.42 -1.05 9.62
CA LEU A 153 -15.83 -1.85 8.54
C LEU A 153 -16.85 -2.80 7.94
N VAL A 154 -17.07 -2.69 6.62
CA VAL A 154 -17.91 -3.60 5.83
C VAL A 154 -17.07 -4.31 4.77
N GLU A 155 -17.21 -5.62 4.64
CA GLU A 155 -16.44 -6.38 3.67
C GLU A 155 -17.11 -6.43 2.31
N MET A 156 -16.30 -6.47 1.26
CA MET A 156 -16.76 -6.75 -0.11
C MET A 156 -17.12 -8.23 -0.26
N GLU A 157 -17.83 -8.60 -1.33
CA GLU A 157 -18.19 -10.00 -1.60
C GLU A 157 -16.95 -10.91 -1.60
N HIS A 158 -15.88 -10.48 -2.26
CA HIS A 158 -14.60 -11.19 -2.27
C HIS A 158 -13.57 -10.40 -1.45
N TYR A 159 -13.25 -10.88 -0.26
CA TYR A 159 -12.27 -10.29 0.65
C TYR A 159 -11.29 -11.33 1.19
N GLY A 160 -10.25 -10.90 1.89
CA GLY A 160 -9.23 -11.78 2.43
C GLY A 160 -8.55 -12.62 1.35
N GLU A 161 -8.53 -13.93 1.50
CA GLU A 161 -7.91 -14.87 0.54
C GLU A 161 -8.59 -14.83 -0.83
N ASP A 162 -9.90 -14.61 -0.86
CA ASP A 162 -10.71 -14.58 -2.07
C ASP A 162 -10.73 -13.20 -2.77
N ALA A 163 -10.09 -12.19 -2.18
CA ALA A 163 -10.11 -10.83 -2.70
C ALA A 163 -9.72 -10.74 -4.17
N LEU A 164 -10.51 -10.02 -4.97
CA LEU A 164 -10.19 -9.77 -6.37
C LEU A 164 -8.99 -8.83 -6.49
N CYS A 165 -8.20 -9.02 -7.54
CA CYS A 165 -7.09 -8.12 -7.84
C CYS A 165 -7.60 -6.75 -8.29
N CYS A 166 -6.89 -5.67 -7.90
CA CYS A 166 -7.17 -4.32 -8.41
C CYS A 166 -6.98 -4.19 -9.94
N GLY A 167 -6.32 -5.14 -10.58
CA GLY A 167 -6.09 -5.15 -12.02
C GLY A 167 -4.81 -4.47 -12.50
N VAL A 168 -4.06 -3.79 -11.63
CA VAL A 168 -2.90 -2.99 -12.05
C VAL A 168 -1.74 -3.81 -12.62
N SER A 169 -1.58 -5.05 -12.27
CA SER A 169 -0.45 -5.92 -12.63
C SER A 169 0.95 -5.32 -12.35
N SER A 170 1.98 -6.16 -12.39
CA SER A 170 3.38 -5.73 -12.24
C SER A 170 3.90 -4.81 -13.34
N MET A 171 3.19 -4.71 -14.42
CA MET A 171 3.60 -3.89 -15.58
C MET A 171 2.91 -2.53 -15.65
N MET A 172 1.98 -2.27 -14.74
CA MET A 172 1.12 -1.08 -14.78
C MET A 172 0.46 -0.88 -16.16
N ALA A 173 0.13 -1.99 -16.81
CA ALA A 173 -0.55 -1.95 -18.09
C ALA A 173 -2.02 -1.59 -17.88
N CYS A 174 -2.43 -0.44 -18.38
CA CYS A 174 -3.82 -0.04 -18.42
C CYS A 174 -4.42 -0.49 -19.76
N ASN A 175 -4.78 -1.77 -19.86
CA ASN A 175 -5.46 -2.35 -21.00
C ASN A 175 -6.89 -2.75 -20.63
N GLU A 176 -7.66 -3.24 -21.60
CA GLU A 176 -9.06 -3.63 -21.41
C GLU A 176 -9.24 -4.66 -20.27
N ASN A 177 -8.34 -5.63 -20.14
CA ASN A 177 -8.42 -6.65 -19.09
C ASN A 177 -8.13 -6.05 -17.70
N SER A 178 -7.13 -5.18 -17.61
CA SER A 178 -6.79 -4.45 -16.38
C SER A 178 -7.96 -3.56 -15.94
N ARG A 179 -8.58 -2.87 -16.91
CA ARG A 179 -9.76 -2.05 -16.67
C ARG A 179 -10.96 -2.89 -16.22
N ALA A 180 -11.21 -4.02 -16.87
CA ALA A 180 -12.33 -4.91 -16.50
C ALA A 180 -12.21 -5.41 -15.05
N LEU A 181 -11.02 -5.84 -14.62
CA LEU A 181 -10.78 -6.25 -13.23
C LEU A 181 -11.01 -5.10 -12.24
N ARG A 182 -10.53 -3.90 -12.57
CA ARG A 182 -10.76 -2.71 -11.77
C ARG A 182 -12.24 -2.40 -11.63
N LEU A 183 -12.99 -2.42 -12.72
CA LEU A 183 -14.42 -2.16 -12.73
C LEU A 183 -15.20 -3.20 -11.91
N GLN A 184 -14.87 -4.48 -12.06
CA GLN A 184 -15.48 -5.54 -11.26
C GLN A 184 -15.25 -5.28 -9.76
N ARG A 185 -14.03 -4.88 -9.37
CA ARG A 185 -13.73 -4.54 -7.98
C ARG A 185 -14.54 -3.36 -7.47
N PHE A 186 -14.72 -2.32 -8.32
CA PHE A 186 -15.57 -1.17 -7.96
C PHE A 186 -17.05 -1.52 -7.84
N ASP A 187 -17.56 -2.46 -8.64
CA ASP A 187 -18.94 -2.93 -8.51
C ASP A 187 -19.15 -3.59 -7.13
N GLU A 188 -18.16 -4.33 -6.61
CA GLU A 188 -18.21 -4.86 -5.24
C GLU A 188 -18.11 -3.78 -4.16
N VAL A 189 -17.19 -2.81 -4.33
CA VAL A 189 -17.06 -1.66 -3.42
C VAL A 189 -18.41 -0.93 -3.31
N ASN A 190 -19.02 -0.61 -4.44
CA ASN A 190 -20.29 0.10 -4.49
C ASN A 190 -21.44 -0.70 -3.85
N ALA A 191 -21.40 -2.02 -3.94
CA ALA A 191 -22.39 -2.89 -3.31
C ALA A 191 -22.31 -2.89 -1.78
N THR A 192 -21.18 -2.50 -1.18
CA THR A 192 -21.03 -2.39 0.29
C THR A 192 -21.75 -1.17 0.86
N GLY A 193 -21.95 -0.12 0.05
CA GLY A 193 -22.45 1.18 0.52
C GLY A 193 -21.44 1.94 1.38
N ALA A 194 -20.16 1.61 1.32
CA ALA A 194 -19.10 2.31 2.05
C ALA A 194 -18.87 3.73 1.52
N ASP A 195 -18.49 4.62 2.41
CA ASP A 195 -18.11 6.01 2.12
C ASP A 195 -16.67 6.11 1.64
N VAL A 196 -15.79 5.21 2.16
CA VAL A 196 -14.36 5.20 1.89
C VAL A 196 -13.88 3.78 1.57
N MET A 197 -13.02 3.64 0.56
CA MET A 197 -12.25 2.42 0.32
C MET A 197 -10.82 2.59 0.81
N LEU A 198 -10.42 1.76 1.76
CA LEU A 198 -9.05 1.70 2.28
C LEU A 198 -8.24 0.60 1.57
N THR A 199 -6.95 0.83 1.40
CA THR A 199 -6.00 -0.19 0.96
C THR A 199 -4.60 0.15 1.46
N THR A 200 -3.67 -0.78 1.38
CA THR A 200 -2.28 -0.64 1.86
C THR A 200 -1.26 -0.84 0.73
N CYS A 201 -1.62 -0.39 -0.46
CA CYS A 201 -0.75 -0.49 -1.63
C CYS A 201 -0.89 0.75 -2.50
N PRO A 202 0.14 1.61 -2.61
CA PRO A 202 0.07 2.84 -3.40
C PRO A 202 -0.24 2.58 -4.88
N LYS A 203 0.09 1.40 -5.39
CA LYS A 203 -0.26 1.01 -6.75
C LYS A 203 -1.76 0.71 -6.91
N CYS A 204 -2.39 0.10 -5.91
CA CYS A 204 -3.83 -0.12 -5.90
C CYS A 204 -4.56 1.23 -5.82
N VAL A 205 -4.16 2.13 -4.91
CA VAL A 205 -4.68 3.50 -4.84
C VAL A 205 -4.62 4.16 -6.21
N ALA A 206 -3.42 4.25 -6.81
CA ALA A 206 -3.22 4.90 -8.09
C ALA A 206 -4.08 4.30 -9.22
N HIS A 207 -4.26 2.97 -9.23
CA HIS A 207 -5.03 2.32 -10.27
C HIS A 207 -6.54 2.51 -10.10
N PHE A 208 -7.01 2.52 -8.88
CA PHE A 208 -8.41 2.80 -8.58
C PHE A 208 -8.76 4.26 -8.88
N GLU A 209 -7.92 5.21 -8.50
CA GLU A 209 -8.07 6.63 -8.82
C GLU A 209 -8.12 6.92 -10.33
N CYS A 210 -7.59 6.05 -11.19
CA CYS A 210 -7.75 6.19 -12.64
C CYS A 210 -9.22 6.28 -13.09
N LEU A 211 -10.17 5.69 -12.35
CA LEU A 211 -11.60 5.81 -12.70
C LEU A 211 -12.12 7.24 -12.53
N LYS A 212 -11.62 7.97 -11.55
CA LYS A 212 -11.92 9.40 -11.35
C LYS A 212 -11.51 10.21 -12.58
N PHE A 213 -10.29 9.98 -13.08
CA PHE A 213 -9.79 10.67 -14.26
C PHE A 213 -10.47 10.23 -15.56
N GLU A 214 -10.99 9.00 -15.61
CA GLU A 214 -11.81 8.51 -16.71
C GLU A 214 -13.24 9.09 -16.69
N GLY A 215 -13.65 9.73 -15.58
CA GLY A 215 -15.02 10.21 -15.38
C GLY A 215 -16.04 9.07 -15.26
N ASP A 216 -15.60 7.89 -14.83
CA ASP A 216 -16.49 6.74 -14.66
C ASP A 216 -17.41 6.97 -13.43
N PRO A 217 -18.74 6.89 -13.56
CA PRO A 217 -19.67 7.20 -12.49
C PRO A 217 -19.60 6.23 -11.29
N ARG A 218 -18.90 5.11 -11.41
CA ARG A 218 -18.66 4.20 -10.28
C ARG A 218 -17.74 4.81 -9.22
N HIS A 219 -16.89 5.75 -9.63
CA HIS A 219 -16.00 6.45 -8.70
C HIS A 219 -16.75 7.59 -8.03
N HIS A 220 -17.34 7.34 -6.86
CA HIS A 220 -18.09 8.31 -6.07
C HIS A 220 -17.71 8.33 -4.59
N LEU A 221 -16.75 7.49 -4.20
CA LEU A 221 -16.24 7.38 -2.84
C LEU A 221 -14.75 7.77 -2.81
N GLU A 222 -14.25 8.06 -1.63
CA GLU A 222 -12.83 8.36 -1.41
C GLU A 222 -12.02 7.07 -1.36
N ILE A 223 -10.78 7.14 -1.87
CA ILE A 223 -9.83 6.01 -1.85
C ILE A 223 -8.57 6.46 -1.12
N LEU A 224 -8.28 5.84 0.01
CA LEU A 224 -7.17 6.22 0.86
C LEU A 224 -6.22 5.05 1.10
N ASP A 225 -4.95 5.36 1.28
CA ASP A 225 -4.04 4.45 1.96
C ASP A 225 -4.41 4.38 3.45
N LEU A 226 -4.44 3.18 4.02
CA LEU A 226 -4.82 2.99 5.42
C LEU A 226 -3.96 3.82 6.39
N VAL A 227 -2.66 3.95 6.12
CA VAL A 227 -1.77 4.74 6.98
C VAL A 227 -2.11 6.23 6.93
N SER A 228 -2.55 6.73 5.74
CA SER A 228 -3.03 8.11 5.61
C SER A 228 -4.39 8.33 6.29
N PHE A 229 -5.20 7.30 6.40
CA PHE A 229 -6.47 7.35 7.12
C PHE A 229 -6.29 7.40 8.65
N LEU A 230 -5.21 6.79 9.16
CA LEU A 230 -4.90 6.72 10.59
C LEU A 230 -4.18 7.97 11.15
N ALA A 231 -3.65 8.84 10.28
CA ALA A 231 -2.89 10.03 10.66
C ALA A 231 -3.74 11.31 10.64
#